data_5719ee4c0d722276492c958327a1dce2
#
_entry.id   5719ee4c0d722276492c958327a1dce2
#
_cell.length_a   1.000
_cell.length_b   1.000
_cell.length_c   1.000
_cell.angle_alpha   90.00
_cell.angle_beta   90.00
_cell.angle_gamma   90.00
#
_symmetry.space_group_name_H-M   'P 1'
#
loop_
_entity.id
_entity.type
_entity.pdbx_description
1 polymer ?
#
loop_
_entity_poly.entity_id
_entity_poly.type
_entity_poly.pdbx_seq_one_letter_code
_entity_poly.pdbx_strand_id
1 'polypeptide(L)'
;MTKLASAGSDHRRALWMRGEARLRGASNDELEELRAKSHITRSAITHPLVALRLLVPDPTVHTTAQAMVVATYDMVDATKSIEELTAAQDTARAAHDRFIDAAAAYFSANT
;
A
#
# COMPACT_ATOMS: atom_id res chain seq x y z
N MET A 1 13.47 0.72 5.70
CA MET A 1 12.15 0.06 5.70
C MET A 1 11.01 0.98 6.10
N THR A 2 11.28 1.94 6.96
CA THR A 2 10.26 2.94 7.39
C THR A 2 9.67 3.70 6.20
N LYS A 3 10.52 4.12 5.25
CA LYS A 3 10.04 4.84 4.05
C LYS A 3 9.08 4.01 3.21
N LEU A 4 9.35 2.71 3.05
CA LEU A 4 8.46 1.82 2.30
C LEU A 4 7.14 1.63 3.03
N ALA A 5 7.17 1.43 4.35
CA ALA A 5 5.96 1.29 5.16
C ALA A 5 5.08 2.54 5.07
N SER A 6 5.69 3.72 5.19
CA SER A 6 4.97 5.00 5.06
C SER A 6 4.38 5.20 3.68
N ALA A 7 5.16 4.91 2.63
CA ALA A 7 4.68 5.04 1.25
C ALA A 7 3.51 4.08 0.98
N GLY A 8 3.58 2.87 1.51
CA GLY A 8 2.49 1.90 1.41
C GLY A 8 1.22 2.39 2.10
N SER A 9 1.34 2.94 3.31
CA SER A 9 0.20 3.50 4.05
C SER A 9 -0.41 4.69 3.32
N ASP A 10 0.41 5.58 2.78
CA ASP A 10 -0.07 6.74 2.02
C ASP A 10 -0.84 6.31 0.78
N HIS A 11 -0.33 5.32 0.07
CA HIS A 11 -0.99 4.83 -1.14
C HIS A 11 -2.30 4.10 -0.80
N ARG A 12 -2.31 3.30 0.27
CA ARG A 12 -3.54 2.63 0.75
C ARG A 12 -4.63 3.67 1.04
N ARG A 13 -4.27 4.75 1.72
CA ARG A 13 -5.21 5.84 2.04
C ARG A 13 -5.69 6.52 0.75
N ALA A 14 -4.81 6.81 -0.18
CA ALA A 14 -5.16 7.45 -1.44
C ALA A 14 -6.15 6.60 -2.25
N LEU A 15 -5.94 5.29 -2.29
CA LEU A 15 -6.83 4.37 -3.00
C LEU A 15 -8.18 4.21 -2.30
N TRP A 16 -8.20 4.25 -0.97
CA TRP A 16 -9.46 4.27 -0.23
C TRP A 16 -10.28 5.52 -0.57
N MET A 17 -9.65 6.70 -0.49
CA MET A 17 -10.33 7.95 -0.77
C MET A 17 -10.85 8.00 -2.20
N ARG A 18 -10.07 7.52 -3.16
CA ARG A 18 -10.46 7.44 -4.57
C ARG A 18 -11.63 6.49 -4.77
N GLY A 19 -11.58 5.30 -4.18
CA GLY A 19 -12.63 4.29 -4.28
C GLY A 19 -13.93 4.73 -3.62
N GLU A 20 -13.84 5.32 -2.42
CA GLU A 20 -15.00 5.84 -1.68
C GLU A 20 -15.68 6.96 -2.48
N ALA A 21 -14.90 7.88 -3.03
CA ALA A 21 -15.43 8.98 -3.84
C ALA A 21 -16.18 8.46 -5.07
N ARG A 22 -15.63 7.45 -5.74
CA ARG A 22 -16.31 6.83 -6.89
C ARG A 22 -17.64 6.20 -6.49
N LEU A 23 -17.65 5.47 -5.37
CA LEU A 23 -18.86 4.79 -4.90
C LEU A 23 -19.95 5.74 -4.46
N ARG A 24 -19.62 6.92 -3.92
CA ARG A 24 -20.63 7.91 -3.54
C ARG A 24 -21.05 8.84 -4.68
N GLY A 25 -20.50 8.66 -5.86
CA GLY A 25 -20.87 9.47 -7.03
C GLY A 25 -20.29 10.86 -7.04
N ALA A 26 -19.05 11.03 -6.59
CA ALA A 26 -18.36 12.32 -6.59
C ALA A 26 -18.26 12.90 -8.00
N SER A 27 -18.03 14.23 -8.09
CA SER A 27 -17.88 14.92 -9.37
C SER A 27 -16.65 14.42 -10.14
N ASN A 28 -16.66 14.62 -11.46
CA ASN A 28 -15.52 14.26 -12.30
C ASN A 28 -14.25 15.01 -11.89
N ASP A 29 -14.37 16.27 -11.47
CA ASP A 29 -13.23 17.06 -11.02
C ASP A 29 -12.62 16.48 -9.75
N GLU A 30 -13.45 16.07 -8.77
CA GLU A 30 -12.96 15.43 -7.55
C GLU A 30 -12.32 14.08 -7.85
N LEU A 31 -12.92 13.26 -8.71
CA LEU A 31 -12.38 11.97 -9.09
C LEU A 31 -11.04 12.10 -9.78
N GLU A 32 -10.88 13.09 -10.67
CA GLU A 32 -9.61 13.33 -11.36
C GLU A 32 -8.52 13.78 -10.40
N GLU A 33 -8.85 14.63 -9.43
CA GLU A 33 -7.91 15.07 -8.40
C GLU A 33 -7.42 13.90 -7.55
N LEU A 34 -8.34 13.03 -7.10
CA LEU A 34 -7.99 11.87 -6.27
C LEU A 34 -7.19 10.84 -7.06
N ARG A 35 -7.50 10.68 -8.35
CA ARG A 35 -6.73 9.81 -9.24
C ARG A 35 -5.30 10.31 -9.35
N ALA A 36 -5.11 11.61 -9.59
CA ALA A 36 -3.78 12.21 -9.69
C ALA A 36 -2.98 11.99 -8.39
N LYS A 37 -3.61 12.18 -7.23
CA LYS A 37 -2.96 11.93 -5.93
C LYS A 37 -2.55 10.48 -5.77
N SER A 38 -3.38 9.53 -6.21
CA SER A 38 -3.05 8.10 -6.11
C SER A 38 -1.88 7.71 -7.01
N HIS A 39 -1.69 8.38 -8.14
CA HIS A 39 -0.52 8.16 -8.99
C HIS A 39 0.76 8.63 -8.31
N ILE A 40 0.71 9.75 -7.61
CA ILE A 40 1.86 10.28 -6.86
C ILE A 40 2.24 9.32 -5.73
N THR A 41 1.28 8.85 -4.95
CA THR A 41 1.57 7.93 -3.84
C THR A 41 2.07 6.58 -4.34
N ARG A 42 1.56 6.09 -5.47
CA ARG A 42 2.05 4.86 -6.08
C ARG A 42 3.51 5.00 -6.51
N SER A 43 3.85 6.10 -7.17
CA SER A 43 5.22 6.37 -7.62
C SER A 43 6.20 6.42 -6.44
N ALA A 44 5.77 6.91 -5.29
CA ALA A 44 6.59 7.02 -4.09
C ALA A 44 7.00 5.66 -3.51
N ILE A 45 6.34 4.56 -3.89
CA ILE A 45 6.67 3.20 -3.43
C ILE A 45 7.91 2.64 -4.14
N THR A 46 8.12 3.00 -5.39
CA THR A 46 9.13 2.37 -6.26
C THR A 46 10.54 2.47 -5.67
N HIS A 47 10.98 3.67 -5.33
CA HIS A 47 12.35 3.87 -4.85
C HIS A 47 12.64 3.12 -3.54
N PRO A 48 11.83 3.25 -2.48
CA PRO A 48 12.10 2.51 -1.24
C PRO A 48 11.97 1.00 -1.39
N LEU A 49 11.13 0.50 -2.31
CA LEU A 49 11.03 -0.93 -2.57
C LEU A 49 12.32 -1.47 -3.22
N VAL A 50 12.84 -0.75 -4.21
CA VAL A 50 14.11 -1.13 -4.86
C VAL A 50 15.26 -1.07 -3.84
N ALA A 51 15.32 -0.02 -3.03
CA ALA A 51 16.34 0.11 -1.99
C ALA A 51 16.31 -1.06 -1.01
N LEU A 52 15.11 -1.49 -0.60
CA LEU A 52 14.96 -2.64 0.29
C LEU A 52 15.51 -3.92 -0.36
N ARG A 53 15.19 -4.15 -1.63
CA ARG A 53 15.67 -5.33 -2.36
C ARG A 53 17.19 -5.38 -2.49
N LEU A 54 17.81 -4.22 -2.62
CA LEU A 54 19.26 -4.12 -2.79
C LEU A 54 20.02 -4.19 -1.47
N LEU A 55 19.43 -3.70 -0.37
CA LEU A 55 20.15 -3.48 0.89
C LEU A 55 19.83 -4.48 1.99
N VAL A 56 18.68 -5.18 1.90
CA VAL A 56 18.24 -6.11 2.93
C VAL A 56 18.18 -7.53 2.36
N PRO A 57 19.08 -8.42 2.78
CA PRO A 57 19.16 -9.76 2.18
C PRO A 57 18.26 -10.81 2.88
N ASP A 58 17.12 -10.41 3.42
CA ASP A 58 16.24 -11.31 4.16
C ASP A 58 15.03 -11.69 3.30
N PRO A 59 14.85 -13.01 2.99
CA PRO A 59 13.73 -13.44 2.13
C PRO A 59 12.34 -13.14 2.72
N THR A 60 12.19 -13.23 4.04
CA THR A 60 10.90 -12.95 4.69
C THR A 60 10.54 -11.48 4.57
N VAL A 61 11.51 -10.60 4.73
CA VAL A 61 11.30 -9.16 4.53
C VAL A 61 10.89 -8.88 3.07
N HIS A 62 11.58 -9.50 2.10
CA HIS A 62 11.25 -9.32 0.68
C HIS A 62 9.83 -9.81 0.35
N THR A 63 9.49 -11.00 0.82
CA THR A 63 8.18 -11.61 0.55
C THR A 63 7.05 -10.80 1.15
N THR A 64 7.18 -10.35 2.40
CA THR A 64 6.15 -9.56 3.07
C THR A 64 6.02 -8.16 2.49
N ALA A 65 7.14 -7.55 2.08
CA ALA A 65 7.12 -6.26 1.39
C ALA A 65 6.37 -6.36 0.07
N GLN A 66 6.66 -7.38 -0.73
CA GLN A 66 6.00 -7.60 -2.01
C GLN A 66 4.49 -7.86 -1.81
N ALA A 67 4.13 -8.67 -0.83
CA ALA A 67 2.73 -8.96 -0.51
C ALA A 67 1.97 -7.69 -0.11
N MET A 68 2.60 -6.80 0.68
CA MET A 68 2.01 -5.52 1.05
C MET A 68 1.76 -4.64 -0.18
N VAL A 69 2.73 -4.55 -1.08
CA VAL A 69 2.62 -3.73 -2.28
C VAL A 69 1.51 -4.26 -3.20
N VAL A 70 1.48 -5.57 -3.43
CA VAL A 70 0.46 -6.20 -4.28
C VAL A 70 -0.94 -6.00 -3.70
N ALA A 71 -1.13 -6.27 -2.40
CA ALA A 71 -2.44 -6.11 -1.75
C ALA A 71 -2.92 -4.66 -1.81
N THR A 72 -2.01 -3.70 -1.66
CA THR A 72 -2.35 -2.29 -1.75
C THR A 72 -2.76 -1.92 -3.17
N TYR A 73 -2.02 -2.35 -4.18
CA TYR A 73 -2.36 -2.08 -5.59
C TYR A 73 -3.70 -2.72 -5.98
N ASP A 74 -3.99 -3.91 -5.46
CA ASP A 74 -5.23 -4.63 -5.75
C ASP A 74 -6.49 -3.88 -5.28
N MET A 75 -6.35 -2.92 -4.35
CA MET A 75 -7.48 -2.11 -3.92
C MET A 75 -8.14 -1.34 -5.08
N VAL A 76 -7.41 -1.07 -6.13
CA VAL A 76 -7.92 -0.39 -7.34
C VAL A 76 -9.09 -1.18 -7.97
N ASP A 77 -9.07 -2.50 -7.83
CA ASP A 77 -10.06 -3.39 -8.42
C ASP A 77 -11.32 -3.56 -7.57
N ALA A 78 -11.33 -3.03 -6.35
CA ALA A 78 -12.48 -3.11 -5.43
C ALA A 78 -13.47 -1.99 -5.77
N THR A 79 -14.27 -2.18 -6.81
CA THR A 79 -15.10 -1.13 -7.40
C THR A 79 -16.61 -1.31 -7.23
N LYS A 80 -17.06 -2.44 -6.67
CA LYS A 80 -18.48 -2.79 -6.67
C LYS A 80 -19.26 -2.24 -5.49
N SER A 81 -18.64 -2.15 -4.31
CA SER A 81 -19.31 -1.73 -3.08
C SER A 81 -18.33 -1.22 -2.06
N ILE A 82 -18.84 -0.49 -1.06
CA ILE A 82 -18.02 -0.05 0.08
C ILE A 82 -17.52 -1.25 0.90
N GLU A 83 -18.31 -2.31 0.97
CA GLU A 83 -17.93 -3.55 1.65
C GLU A 83 -16.74 -4.22 0.97
N GLU A 84 -16.75 -4.28 -0.36
CA GLU A 84 -15.62 -4.82 -1.13
C GLU A 84 -14.38 -3.97 -0.94
N LEU A 85 -14.51 -2.64 -0.98
CA LEU A 85 -13.38 -1.73 -0.77
C LEU A 85 -12.83 -1.85 0.65
N THR A 86 -13.69 -1.95 1.66
CA THR A 86 -13.27 -2.15 3.05
C THR A 86 -12.52 -3.47 3.22
N ALA A 87 -13.01 -4.55 2.61
CA ALA A 87 -12.35 -5.85 2.66
C ALA A 87 -10.96 -5.79 2.02
N ALA A 88 -10.83 -5.12 0.87
CA ALA A 88 -9.55 -4.94 0.20
C ALA A 88 -8.58 -4.10 1.05
N GLN A 89 -9.06 -3.05 1.70
CA GLN A 89 -8.26 -2.24 2.61
C GLN A 89 -7.78 -3.05 3.80
N ASP A 90 -8.65 -3.87 4.39
CA ASP A 90 -8.29 -4.71 5.54
C ASP A 90 -7.23 -5.74 5.15
N THR A 91 -7.34 -6.32 3.95
CA THR A 91 -6.32 -7.23 3.41
C THR A 91 -4.97 -6.52 3.25
N ALA A 92 -4.98 -5.31 2.69
CA ALA A 92 -3.77 -4.52 2.51
C ALA A 92 -3.14 -4.13 3.85
N ARG A 93 -3.98 -3.75 4.83
CA ARG A 93 -3.51 -3.39 6.17
C ARG A 93 -2.88 -4.59 6.87
N ALA A 94 -3.50 -5.76 6.79
CA ALA A 94 -2.94 -6.99 7.36
C ALA A 94 -1.58 -7.35 6.73
N ALA A 95 -1.45 -7.17 5.41
CA ALA A 95 -0.17 -7.39 4.73
C ALA A 95 0.89 -6.37 5.17
N HIS A 96 0.49 -5.12 5.39
CA HIS A 96 1.35 -4.08 5.93
C HIS A 96 1.87 -4.46 7.33
N ASP A 97 1.00 -4.94 8.19
CA ASP A 97 1.37 -5.34 9.55
C ASP A 97 2.36 -6.51 9.52
N ARG A 98 2.15 -7.49 8.64
CA ARG A 98 3.10 -8.60 8.48
C ARG A 98 4.47 -8.13 8.00
N PHE A 99 4.51 -7.14 7.11
CA PHE A 99 5.78 -6.55 6.69
C PHE A 99 6.48 -5.86 7.85
N ILE A 100 5.75 -5.08 8.65
CA ILE A 100 6.31 -4.41 9.84
C ILE A 100 6.88 -5.45 10.81
N ASP A 101 6.15 -6.54 11.07
CA ASP A 101 6.62 -7.61 11.96
C ASP A 101 7.90 -8.27 11.43
N ALA A 102 7.95 -8.54 10.13
CA ALA A 102 9.13 -9.13 9.51
C ALA A 102 10.35 -8.19 9.58
N ALA A 103 10.12 -6.90 9.34
CA ALA A 103 11.17 -5.88 9.43
C ALA A 103 11.70 -5.76 10.86
N ALA A 104 10.80 -5.73 11.85
CA ALA A 104 11.18 -5.68 13.26
C ALA A 104 12.00 -6.91 13.67
N ALA A 105 11.58 -8.09 13.24
CA ALA A 105 12.31 -9.33 13.52
C ALA A 105 13.72 -9.31 12.89
N TYR A 106 13.82 -8.81 11.65
CA TYR A 106 15.12 -8.68 10.98
C TYR A 106 16.05 -7.75 11.75
N PHE A 107 15.57 -6.58 12.16
CA PHE A 107 16.39 -5.63 12.91
C PHE A 107 16.80 -6.18 14.28
N SER A 108 15.92 -6.88 14.98
CA SER A 108 16.25 -7.51 16.25
C SER A 108 17.34 -8.57 16.10
N ALA A 109 17.31 -9.36 15.03
CA ALA A 109 18.27 -10.41 14.79
C ALA A 109 19.65 -9.88 14.37
N ASN A 110 19.70 -8.65 13.84
CA ASN A 110 20.91 -8.07 13.24
C ASN A 110 21.48 -6.86 14.01
N THR A 111 21.06 -6.68 15.26
CA THR A 111 21.61 -5.63 16.14
C THR A 111 22.47 -6.19 17.31
#